data_18908c8ecb002c326c0eb552ed8d55af
#
_entry.id   18908c8ecb002c326c0eb552ed8d55af
#
_cell.length_a   1.000
_cell.length_b   1.000
_cell.length_c   1.000
_cell.angle_alpha   90.00
_cell.angle_beta   90.00
_cell.angle_gamma   90.00
#
_symmetry.space_group_name_H-M   'P 1'
#
loop_
_entity.id
_entity.type
_entity.pdbx_description
1 polymer ?
#
loop_
_entity_poly.entity_id
_entity_poly.type
_entity_poly.pdbx_seq_one_letter_code
_entity_poly.pdbx_strand_id
1 'polypeptide(L)'
;MYLCTRILFNENMQSENRPIIEIKNVSKFFGEKTALDHINLTVNKGEFVTILGPSGCGKTTLLRLIAGFQTASEGSLCIAGKEVTQTPPHKRPVNTVFQKYALFPHLNVFDNIAFGLKLKKMPKPEMERKVKAALKRVGMTVYEDRDVNSLSGGQQQRVAIARAIVNEPEVLLLDEPLAALDLKMRKDMQMELKEMHKSLGIPSYMSLTIRKRPLH
;
A
#
# COMPACT_ATOMS: atom_id res chain seq x y z
N MET A 1 10.88 6.67 23.44
CA MET A 1 11.16 6.96 22.02
C MET A 1 9.82 7.33 21.37
N TYR A 2 9.62 8.60 21.05
CA TYR A 2 8.30 9.12 20.67
C TYR A 2 8.00 8.70 19.23
N LEU A 3 6.98 7.87 19.06
CA LEU A 3 6.34 7.70 17.75
C LEU A 3 5.61 9.03 17.44
N CYS A 4 6.26 9.91 16.67
CA CYS A 4 5.61 11.13 16.22
C CYS A 4 4.69 10.76 15.06
N THR A 5 3.61 10.06 15.37
CA THR A 5 2.58 9.69 14.42
C THR A 5 1.64 10.89 14.28
N ARG A 6 2.01 11.82 13.41
CA ARG A 6 1.04 12.80 12.93
C ARG A 6 0.28 12.15 11.78
N ILE A 7 -0.86 11.60 12.10
CA ILE A 7 -1.83 11.13 11.12
C ILE A 7 -2.44 12.40 10.53
N LEU A 8 -2.05 12.76 9.32
CA LEU A 8 -2.72 13.83 8.58
C LEU A 8 -3.92 13.21 7.87
N PHE A 9 -5.08 13.50 8.41
CA PHE A 9 -6.36 13.15 7.82
C PHE A 9 -6.65 14.02 6.59
N ASN A 10 -7.16 13.49 5.73
CA ASN A 10 -8.16 13.37 4.73
C ASN A 10 -9.23 14.46 4.60
N GLU A 11 -9.44 14.81 3.33
CA GLU A 11 -10.66 15.44 2.84
C GLU A 11 -11.75 14.36 2.75
N ASN A 12 -12.88 14.62 3.43
CA ASN A 12 -14.08 13.79 3.46
C ASN A 12 -14.59 13.41 2.07
N MET A 13 -14.27 12.21 1.62
CA MET A 13 -15.20 11.47 0.79
C MET A 13 -16.16 10.76 1.75
N GLN A 14 -17.45 10.62 1.39
CA GLN A 14 -18.48 9.97 2.20
C GLN A 14 -17.96 8.62 2.73
N SER A 15 -17.24 8.67 3.84
CA SER A 15 -16.74 7.48 4.51
C SER A 15 -17.93 6.88 5.24
N GLU A 16 -18.33 5.69 4.84
CA GLU A 16 -19.14 4.87 5.73
C GLU A 16 -18.33 4.78 7.03
N ASN A 17 -18.93 5.15 8.15
CA ASN A 17 -18.30 5.14 9.48
C ASN A 17 -18.06 3.68 9.95
N ARG A 18 -17.46 2.87 9.06
CA ARG A 18 -17.16 1.46 9.25
C ARG A 18 -15.67 1.25 9.24
N PRO A 19 -15.07 0.82 10.36
CA PRO A 19 -13.65 0.54 10.43
C PRO A 19 -13.24 -0.54 9.44
N ILE A 20 -12.20 -0.26 8.63
CA ILE A 20 -11.60 -1.25 7.74
C ILE A 20 -10.30 -1.80 8.31
N ILE A 21 -9.56 -0.98 9.08
CA ILE A 21 -8.40 -1.41 9.87
C ILE A 21 -8.63 -0.95 11.31
N GLU A 22 -8.46 -1.86 12.26
CA GLU A 22 -8.41 -1.56 13.68
C GLU A 22 -7.15 -2.17 14.29
N ILE A 23 -6.32 -1.33 14.88
CA ILE A 23 -5.12 -1.69 15.62
C ILE A 23 -5.35 -1.31 17.08
N LYS A 24 -5.27 -2.28 17.99
CA LYS A 24 -5.55 -2.08 19.40
C LYS A 24 -4.33 -2.52 20.23
N ASN A 25 -3.70 -1.55 20.89
CA ASN A 25 -2.58 -1.75 21.83
C ASN A 25 -1.43 -2.58 21.24
N VAL A 26 -1.11 -2.36 19.95
CA VAL A 26 -0.11 -3.16 19.27
C VAL A 26 1.30 -2.69 19.61
N SER A 27 2.11 -3.61 20.14
CA SER A 27 3.54 -3.44 20.34
C SER A 27 4.34 -4.42 19.48
N LYS A 28 5.54 -3.99 19.07
CA LYS A 28 6.50 -4.83 18.35
C LYS A 28 7.90 -4.65 18.90
N PHE A 29 8.47 -5.74 19.36
CA PHE A 29 9.82 -5.82 19.87
C PHE A 29 10.73 -6.62 18.92
N PHE A 30 11.98 -6.20 18.80
CA PHE A 30 13.06 -6.90 18.13
C PHE A 30 14.22 -7.03 19.12
N GLY A 31 14.29 -8.15 19.86
CA GLY A 31 15.14 -8.26 21.03
C GLY A 31 14.80 -7.18 22.05
N GLU A 32 15.79 -6.42 22.50
CA GLU A 32 15.60 -5.30 23.44
C GLU A 32 15.06 -4.00 22.78
N LYS A 33 15.00 -3.95 21.46
CA LYS A 33 14.56 -2.75 20.75
C LYS A 33 13.06 -2.74 20.53
N THR A 34 12.38 -1.74 21.08
CA THR A 34 10.97 -1.45 20.82
C THR A 34 10.84 -0.69 19.50
N ALA A 35 10.19 -1.29 18.53
CA ALA A 35 9.90 -0.69 17.21
C ALA A 35 8.53 -0.02 17.16
N LEU A 36 7.53 -0.61 17.82
CA LEU A 36 6.19 -0.06 18.02
C LEU A 36 5.83 -0.25 19.50
N ASP A 37 5.17 0.76 20.07
CA ASP A 37 4.81 0.80 21.48
C ASP A 37 3.35 1.21 21.64
N HIS A 38 2.49 0.27 22.08
CA HIS A 38 1.06 0.44 22.37
C HIS A 38 0.29 1.24 21.29
N ILE A 39 0.51 0.93 20.02
CA ILE A 39 -0.10 1.66 18.91
C ILE A 39 -1.59 1.36 18.84
N ASN A 40 -2.38 2.43 18.75
CA ASN A 40 -3.81 2.40 18.48
C ASN A 40 -4.08 3.20 17.20
N LEU A 41 -4.77 2.59 16.24
CA LEU A 41 -5.12 3.21 14.96
C LEU A 41 -6.41 2.62 14.42
N THR A 42 -7.33 3.48 14.01
CA THR A 42 -8.53 3.09 13.29
C THR A 42 -8.53 3.79 11.93
N VAL A 43 -8.77 3.05 10.87
CA VAL A 43 -8.95 3.55 9.51
C VAL A 43 -10.31 3.12 9.02
N ASN A 44 -11.13 4.05 8.54
CA ASN A 44 -12.45 3.75 8.01
C ASN A 44 -12.39 3.44 6.51
N LYS A 45 -13.41 2.75 6.01
CA LYS A 45 -13.53 2.45 4.59
C LYS A 45 -13.59 3.74 3.76
N GLY A 46 -12.80 3.81 2.69
CA GLY A 46 -12.69 4.99 1.83
C GLY A 46 -11.71 6.07 2.33
N GLU A 47 -11.08 5.90 3.49
CA GLU A 47 -10.07 6.84 3.98
C GLU A 47 -8.72 6.65 3.28
N PHE A 48 -8.08 7.77 2.97
CA PHE A 48 -6.67 7.83 2.57
C PHE A 48 -5.84 8.29 3.76
N VAL A 49 -5.06 7.39 4.36
CA VAL A 49 -4.27 7.66 5.54
C VAL A 49 -2.78 7.75 5.19
N THR A 50 -2.11 8.79 5.64
CA THR A 50 -0.67 8.97 5.50
C THR A 50 0.00 8.95 6.86
N ILE A 51 0.96 8.05 7.05
CA ILE A 51 1.83 8.07 8.24
C ILE A 51 3.05 8.93 7.96
N LEU A 52 3.25 9.92 8.81
CA LEU A 52 4.40 10.81 8.77
C LEU A 52 5.29 10.58 9.97
N GLY A 53 6.59 10.65 9.75
CA GLY A 53 7.57 10.55 10.82
C GLY A 53 9.00 10.41 10.30
N PRO A 54 10.00 10.61 11.16
CA PRO A 54 11.41 10.47 10.79
C PRO A 54 11.76 9.04 10.41
N SER A 55 12.92 8.85 9.77
CA SER A 55 13.45 7.51 9.48
C SER A 55 13.64 6.73 10.80
N GLY A 56 13.28 5.44 10.79
CA GLY A 56 13.42 4.57 11.96
C GLY A 56 12.32 4.69 13.03
N CYS A 57 11.26 5.52 12.84
CA CYS A 57 10.17 5.64 13.82
C CYS A 57 9.11 4.53 13.75
N GLY A 58 9.35 3.44 13.00
CA GLY A 58 8.44 2.29 12.99
C GLY A 58 7.41 2.25 11.85
N LYS A 59 7.36 3.22 10.91
CA LYS A 59 6.38 3.27 9.80
C LYS A 59 6.36 1.98 8.97
N THR A 60 7.50 1.58 8.44
CA THR A 60 7.63 0.34 7.65
C THR A 60 7.31 -0.90 8.48
N THR A 61 7.65 -0.90 9.80
CA THR A 61 7.28 -1.98 10.71
C THR A 61 5.77 -2.10 10.85
N LEU A 62 5.07 -0.97 11.02
CA LEU A 62 3.61 -0.93 11.11
C LEU A 62 2.95 -1.41 9.81
N LEU A 63 3.43 -0.96 8.65
CA LEU A 63 2.94 -1.44 7.35
C LEU A 63 3.14 -2.95 7.18
N ARG A 64 4.34 -3.45 7.50
CA ARG A 64 4.65 -4.89 7.42
C ARG A 64 3.80 -5.72 8.38
N LEU A 65 3.44 -5.14 9.52
CA LEU A 65 2.56 -5.77 10.48
C LEU A 65 1.13 -5.83 9.95
N ILE A 66 0.61 -4.76 9.34
CA ILE A 66 -0.71 -4.75 8.68
C ILE A 66 -0.71 -5.72 7.49
N ALA A 67 0.36 -5.74 6.69
CA ALA A 67 0.50 -6.65 5.55
C ALA A 67 0.68 -8.13 5.96
N GLY A 68 1.04 -8.43 7.22
CA GLY A 68 1.29 -9.77 7.73
C GLY A 68 2.70 -10.31 7.49
N PHE A 69 3.63 -9.46 7.00
CA PHE A 69 5.06 -9.83 6.90
C PHE A 69 5.78 -9.85 8.26
N GLN A 70 5.12 -9.31 9.28
CA GLN A 70 5.56 -9.38 10.67
C GLN A 70 4.33 -9.61 11.56
N THR A 71 4.54 -10.30 12.68
CA THR A 71 3.51 -10.50 13.70
C THR A 71 3.69 -9.47 14.82
N ALA A 72 2.60 -9.04 15.43
CA ALA A 72 2.62 -8.24 16.64
C ALA A 72 3.23 -9.05 17.80
N SER A 73 3.97 -8.38 18.67
CA SER A 73 4.42 -8.97 19.95
C SER A 73 3.29 -8.95 20.97
N GLU A 74 2.49 -7.88 20.94
CA GLU A 74 1.33 -7.67 21.82
C GLU A 74 0.22 -6.93 21.06
N GLY A 75 -1.02 -7.00 21.59
CA GLY A 75 -2.18 -6.35 21.04
C GLY A 75 -2.85 -7.13 19.91
N SER A 76 -3.80 -6.50 19.23
CA SER A 76 -4.59 -7.13 18.18
C SER A 76 -4.75 -6.24 16.95
N LEU A 77 -4.90 -6.89 15.80
CA LEU A 77 -5.14 -6.26 14.49
C LEU A 77 -6.35 -6.89 13.83
N CYS A 78 -7.33 -6.07 13.47
CA CYS A 78 -8.49 -6.48 12.68
C CYS A 78 -8.47 -5.78 11.31
N ILE A 79 -8.86 -6.51 10.26
CA ILE A 79 -9.06 -5.98 8.90
C ILE A 79 -10.43 -6.45 8.41
N ALA A 80 -11.26 -5.52 7.92
CA ALA A 80 -12.62 -5.78 7.49
C ALA A 80 -13.45 -6.54 8.56
N GLY A 81 -13.26 -6.19 9.84
CA GLY A 81 -13.95 -6.78 10.98
C GLY A 81 -13.45 -8.19 11.38
N LYS A 82 -12.42 -8.73 10.72
CA LYS A 82 -11.83 -10.04 11.05
C LYS A 82 -10.47 -9.83 11.72
N GLU A 83 -10.24 -10.55 12.81
CA GLU A 83 -8.92 -10.56 13.44
C GLU A 83 -7.90 -11.27 12.53
N VAL A 84 -6.78 -10.58 12.28
CA VAL A 84 -5.72 -11.06 11.39
C VAL A 84 -4.32 -11.03 12.05
N THR A 85 -4.26 -10.87 13.35
CA THR A 85 -2.99 -10.70 14.11
C THR A 85 -1.98 -11.80 13.75
N GLN A 86 -2.41 -13.05 13.67
CA GLN A 86 -1.58 -14.22 13.31
C GLN A 86 -1.80 -14.73 11.89
N THR A 87 -2.63 -14.04 11.08
CA THR A 87 -2.94 -14.48 9.72
C THR A 87 -1.77 -14.19 8.78
N PRO A 88 -1.31 -15.16 7.98
CA PRO A 88 -0.21 -14.96 7.04
C PRO A 88 -0.59 -13.99 5.91
N PRO A 89 0.40 -13.34 5.22
CA PRO A 89 0.15 -12.29 4.23
C PRO A 89 -0.83 -12.68 3.11
N HIS A 90 -0.67 -13.90 2.56
CA HIS A 90 -1.47 -14.37 1.42
C HIS A 90 -2.94 -14.63 1.74
N LYS A 91 -3.32 -14.64 3.01
CA LYS A 91 -4.70 -14.81 3.48
C LYS A 91 -5.33 -13.51 3.96
N ARG A 92 -4.60 -12.40 3.95
CA ARG A 92 -5.13 -11.08 4.32
C ARG A 92 -5.75 -10.37 3.12
N PRO A 93 -6.85 -9.64 3.30
CA PRO A 93 -7.50 -8.89 2.21
C PRO A 93 -6.77 -7.56 1.92
N VAL A 94 -5.44 -7.60 1.91
CA VAL A 94 -4.57 -6.44 1.66
C VAL A 94 -3.57 -6.72 0.56
N ASN A 95 -3.22 -5.70 -0.21
CA ASN A 95 -2.11 -5.76 -1.15
C ASN A 95 -1.12 -4.64 -0.84
N THR A 96 0.16 -4.90 -1.12
CA THR A 96 1.26 -3.97 -0.83
C THR A 96 2.00 -3.60 -2.11
N VAL A 97 2.20 -2.30 -2.32
CA VAL A 97 3.15 -1.76 -3.28
C VAL A 97 4.41 -1.39 -2.52
N PHE A 98 5.51 -2.05 -2.84
CA PHE A 98 6.80 -1.85 -2.19
C PHE A 98 7.55 -0.66 -2.76
N GLN A 99 8.49 -0.10 -2.00
CA GLN A 99 9.34 1.05 -2.37
C GLN A 99 10.07 0.86 -3.71
N LYS A 100 10.54 -0.36 -4.02
CA LYS A 100 11.19 -0.72 -5.29
C LYS A 100 10.23 -1.38 -6.29
N TYR A 101 8.92 -1.19 -6.12
CA TYR A 101 7.84 -1.72 -6.95
C TYR A 101 7.76 -3.26 -7.02
N ALA A 102 8.86 -3.98 -6.86
CA ALA A 102 8.98 -5.44 -6.88
C ALA A 102 8.27 -6.09 -8.08
N LEU A 103 8.40 -5.48 -9.27
CA LEU A 103 7.92 -6.08 -10.51
C LEU A 103 8.77 -7.31 -10.85
N PHE A 104 8.14 -8.28 -11.51
CA PHE A 104 8.80 -9.47 -12.01
C PHE A 104 9.53 -9.13 -13.33
N PRO A 105 10.87 -9.07 -13.35
CA PRO A 105 11.62 -8.54 -14.49
C PRO A 105 11.57 -9.43 -15.74
N HIS A 106 11.20 -10.69 -15.58
CA HIS A 106 11.05 -11.69 -16.65
C HIS A 106 9.63 -11.74 -17.23
N LEU A 107 8.71 -10.93 -16.74
CA LEU A 107 7.33 -10.83 -17.20
C LEU A 107 7.09 -9.46 -17.82
N ASN A 108 6.25 -9.41 -18.87
CA ASN A 108 5.75 -8.16 -19.41
C ASN A 108 4.75 -7.48 -18.46
N VAL A 109 4.23 -6.32 -18.85
CA VAL A 109 3.27 -5.55 -18.05
C VAL A 109 2.00 -6.35 -17.78
N PHE A 110 1.41 -6.96 -18.82
CA PHE A 110 0.20 -7.78 -18.70
C PHE A 110 0.40 -8.92 -17.69
N ASP A 111 1.45 -9.69 -17.86
CA ASP A 111 1.74 -10.85 -17.02
C ASP A 111 2.08 -10.49 -15.57
N ASN A 112 2.73 -9.35 -15.35
CA ASN A 112 2.93 -8.80 -14.01
C ASN A 112 1.59 -8.54 -13.31
N ILE A 113 0.63 -7.90 -14.00
CA ILE A 113 -0.67 -7.58 -13.42
C ILE A 113 -1.50 -8.86 -13.24
N ALA A 114 -1.49 -9.76 -14.24
CA ALA A 114 -2.24 -11.00 -14.24
C ALA A 114 -1.75 -12.04 -13.21
N PHE A 115 -0.54 -11.86 -12.65
CA PHE A 115 0.14 -12.86 -11.84
C PHE A 115 -0.74 -13.39 -10.69
N GLY A 116 -1.34 -12.51 -9.90
CA GLY A 116 -2.21 -12.90 -8.79
C GLY A 116 -3.49 -13.61 -9.23
N LEU A 117 -4.03 -13.24 -10.40
CA LEU A 117 -5.22 -13.86 -10.98
C LEU A 117 -4.91 -15.27 -11.52
N LYS A 118 -3.70 -15.46 -12.10
CA LYS A 118 -3.20 -16.78 -12.52
C LYS A 118 -3.09 -17.74 -11.34
N LEU A 119 -2.55 -17.28 -10.19
CA LEU A 119 -2.47 -18.08 -8.98
C LEU A 119 -3.86 -18.49 -8.45
N LYS A 120 -4.87 -17.64 -8.63
CA LYS A 120 -6.28 -17.95 -8.31
C LYS A 120 -6.96 -18.84 -9.34
N LYS A 121 -6.25 -19.28 -10.38
CA LYS A 121 -6.76 -20.08 -11.50
C LYS A 121 -7.98 -19.44 -12.20
N MET A 122 -7.99 -18.11 -12.30
CA MET A 122 -9.06 -17.36 -12.94
C MET A 122 -9.15 -17.72 -14.43
N PRO A 123 -10.37 -17.89 -15.00
CA PRO A 123 -10.55 -18.12 -16.45
C PRO A 123 -9.93 -17.00 -17.28
N LYS A 124 -9.28 -17.37 -18.39
CA LYS A 124 -8.52 -16.45 -19.25
C LYS A 124 -9.34 -15.23 -19.71
N PRO A 125 -10.60 -15.36 -20.20
CA PRO A 125 -11.38 -14.19 -20.63
C PRO A 125 -11.67 -13.19 -19.50
N GLU A 126 -11.94 -13.69 -18.30
CA GLU A 126 -12.19 -12.85 -17.12
C GLU A 126 -10.90 -12.16 -16.68
N MET A 127 -9.77 -12.87 -16.65
CA MET A 127 -8.46 -12.34 -16.33
C MET A 127 -8.08 -11.20 -17.27
N GLU A 128 -8.21 -11.40 -18.60
CA GLU A 128 -7.93 -10.36 -19.59
C GLU A 128 -8.79 -9.12 -19.38
N ARG A 129 -10.09 -9.29 -19.13
CA ARG A 129 -10.99 -8.18 -18.81
C ARG A 129 -10.55 -7.39 -17.58
N LYS A 130 -10.19 -8.09 -16.49
CA LYS A 130 -9.73 -7.45 -15.25
C LYS A 130 -8.40 -6.72 -15.42
N VAL A 131 -7.44 -7.33 -16.11
CA VAL A 131 -6.14 -6.71 -16.40
C VAL A 131 -6.30 -5.44 -17.24
N LYS A 132 -7.08 -5.49 -18.33
CA LYS A 132 -7.36 -4.31 -19.17
C LYS A 132 -8.07 -3.20 -18.38
N ALA A 133 -9.00 -3.56 -17.50
CA ALA A 133 -9.64 -2.59 -16.62
C ALA A 133 -8.65 -1.95 -15.63
N ALA A 134 -7.73 -2.73 -15.05
CA ALA A 134 -6.69 -2.22 -14.16
C ALA A 134 -5.71 -1.30 -14.91
N LEU A 135 -5.25 -1.69 -16.11
CA LEU A 135 -4.40 -0.86 -16.98
C LEU A 135 -5.06 0.48 -17.33
N LYS A 136 -6.35 0.45 -17.65
CA LYS A 136 -7.12 1.68 -17.94
C LYS A 136 -7.15 2.63 -16.73
N ARG A 137 -7.35 2.09 -15.53
CA ARG A 137 -7.40 2.88 -14.27
C ARG A 137 -6.09 3.60 -13.96
N VAL A 138 -4.95 3.02 -14.37
CA VAL A 138 -3.63 3.63 -14.13
C VAL A 138 -3.06 4.34 -15.38
N GLY A 139 -3.84 4.47 -16.46
CA GLY A 139 -3.42 5.15 -17.69
C GLY A 139 -2.30 4.42 -18.46
N MET A 140 -2.26 3.09 -18.40
CA MET A 140 -1.19 2.26 -18.99
C MET A 140 -1.67 1.31 -20.11
N THR A 141 -2.82 1.57 -20.70
CA THR A 141 -3.48 0.67 -21.68
C THR A 141 -2.59 0.29 -22.88
N VAL A 142 -1.77 1.23 -23.38
CA VAL A 142 -0.91 1.02 -24.56
C VAL A 142 0.41 0.31 -24.23
N TYR A 143 0.64 -0.08 -22.99
CA TYR A 143 1.88 -0.67 -22.53
C TYR A 143 1.76 -2.16 -22.16
N GLU A 144 0.62 -2.81 -22.44
CA GLU A 144 0.32 -4.15 -21.91
C GLU A 144 1.37 -5.21 -22.28
N ASP A 145 1.94 -5.15 -23.50
CA ASP A 145 2.92 -6.12 -23.98
C ASP A 145 4.38 -5.70 -23.73
N ARG A 146 4.62 -4.52 -23.12
CA ARG A 146 5.97 -4.01 -22.92
C ARG A 146 6.71 -4.75 -21.81
N ASP A 147 8.02 -4.86 -22.00
CA ASP A 147 8.96 -5.27 -20.95
C ASP A 147 8.96 -4.22 -19.83
N VAL A 148 8.79 -4.66 -18.58
CA VAL A 148 8.77 -3.76 -17.42
C VAL A 148 10.10 -3.05 -17.20
N ASN A 149 11.21 -3.62 -17.66
CA ASN A 149 12.54 -2.99 -17.55
C ASN A 149 12.71 -1.80 -18.51
N SER A 150 11.91 -1.72 -19.59
CA SER A 150 11.90 -0.59 -20.51
C SER A 150 11.10 0.62 -20.04
N LEU A 151 10.40 0.48 -18.90
CA LEU A 151 9.51 1.50 -18.36
C LEU A 151 10.26 2.50 -17.47
N SER A 152 9.82 3.77 -17.48
CA SER A 152 10.25 4.75 -16.48
C SER A 152 9.83 4.35 -15.07
N GLY A 153 10.48 4.89 -14.02
CA GLY A 153 10.13 4.59 -12.64
C GLY A 153 8.66 4.88 -12.30
N GLY A 154 8.10 5.99 -12.82
CA GLY A 154 6.68 6.30 -12.64
C GLY A 154 5.75 5.29 -13.36
N GLN A 155 6.13 4.82 -14.56
CA GLN A 155 5.38 3.78 -15.27
C GLN A 155 5.46 2.44 -14.54
N GLN A 156 6.64 2.06 -14.02
CA GLN A 156 6.79 0.85 -13.19
C GLN A 156 5.93 0.91 -11.93
N GLN A 157 5.85 2.08 -11.30
CA GLN A 157 4.97 2.30 -10.14
C GLN A 157 3.50 2.10 -10.50
N ARG A 158 3.03 2.66 -11.61
CA ARG A 158 1.66 2.48 -12.10
C ARG A 158 1.34 1.01 -12.37
N VAL A 159 2.28 0.26 -12.97
CA VAL A 159 2.12 -1.19 -13.17
C VAL A 159 2.04 -1.93 -11.83
N ALA A 160 2.86 -1.57 -10.83
CA ALA A 160 2.81 -2.17 -9.51
C ALA A 160 1.47 -1.88 -8.79
N ILE A 161 0.93 -0.67 -8.95
CA ILE A 161 -0.40 -0.32 -8.44
C ILE A 161 -1.46 -1.13 -9.17
N ALA A 162 -1.43 -1.22 -10.52
CA ALA A 162 -2.38 -2.03 -11.28
C ALA A 162 -2.37 -3.50 -10.84
N ARG A 163 -1.17 -4.08 -10.62
CA ARG A 163 -1.00 -5.44 -10.08
C ARG A 163 -1.61 -5.60 -8.69
N ALA A 164 -1.53 -4.57 -7.88
CA ALA A 164 -2.10 -4.61 -6.54
C ALA A 164 -3.64 -4.51 -6.56
N ILE A 165 -4.21 -3.61 -7.39
CA ILE A 165 -5.65 -3.35 -7.41
C ILE A 165 -6.46 -4.39 -8.20
N VAL A 166 -5.83 -5.10 -9.15
CA VAL A 166 -6.53 -6.11 -9.98
C VAL A 166 -7.14 -7.24 -9.14
N ASN A 167 -6.59 -7.49 -7.97
CA ASN A 167 -7.08 -8.48 -7.00
C ASN A 167 -8.24 -7.98 -6.14
N GLU A 168 -8.66 -6.71 -6.30
CA GLU A 168 -9.75 -6.06 -5.56
C GLU A 168 -9.56 -6.16 -4.04
N PRO A 169 -8.41 -5.70 -3.49
CA PRO A 169 -8.17 -5.76 -2.07
C PRO A 169 -9.07 -4.78 -1.30
N GLU A 170 -9.38 -5.11 -0.04
CA GLU A 170 -10.07 -4.18 0.88
C GLU A 170 -9.18 -3.01 1.28
N VAL A 171 -7.86 -3.23 1.34
CA VAL A 171 -6.86 -2.22 1.71
C VAL A 171 -5.67 -2.30 0.78
N LEU A 172 -5.22 -1.14 0.30
CA LEU A 172 -3.97 -0.98 -0.45
C LEU A 172 -2.92 -0.30 0.44
N LEU A 173 -1.80 -0.96 0.65
CA LEU A 173 -0.67 -0.46 1.39
C LEU A 173 0.41 0.05 0.43
N LEU A 174 0.95 1.24 0.68
CA LEU A 174 2.02 1.84 -0.12
C LEU A 174 3.23 2.11 0.78
N ASP A 175 4.32 1.35 0.62
CA ASP A 175 5.54 1.51 1.41
C ASP A 175 6.49 2.48 0.72
N GLU A 176 6.57 3.72 1.22
CA GLU A 176 7.42 4.82 0.72
C GLU A 176 7.40 4.99 -0.82
N PRO A 177 6.21 5.08 -1.46
CA PRO A 177 6.09 5.03 -2.92
C PRO A 177 6.81 6.20 -3.63
N LEU A 178 7.22 7.22 -2.89
CA LEU A 178 7.78 8.46 -3.41
C LEU A 178 9.22 8.71 -2.95
N ALA A 179 9.86 7.75 -2.28
CA ALA A 179 11.18 7.95 -1.67
C ALA A 179 12.30 8.17 -2.69
N ALA A 180 12.17 7.58 -3.88
CA ALA A 180 13.17 7.66 -4.96
C ALA A 180 13.02 8.89 -5.88
N LEU A 181 11.99 9.72 -5.68
CA LEU A 181 11.65 10.84 -6.54
C LEU A 181 12.21 12.16 -6.00
N ASP A 182 12.55 13.09 -6.90
CA ASP A 182 12.85 14.48 -6.54
C ASP A 182 11.62 15.23 -6.01
N LEU A 183 11.83 16.45 -5.48
CA LEU A 183 10.75 17.21 -4.82
C LEU A 183 9.60 17.59 -5.74
N LYS A 184 9.86 17.87 -7.02
CA LYS A 184 8.82 18.25 -7.98
C LYS A 184 8.01 17.02 -8.39
N MET A 185 8.67 15.98 -8.86
CA MET A 185 8.03 14.72 -9.24
C MET A 185 7.28 14.08 -8.06
N ARG A 186 7.77 14.27 -6.83
CA ARG A 186 7.08 13.78 -5.63
C ARG A 186 5.72 14.46 -5.41
N LYS A 187 5.64 15.79 -5.61
CA LYS A 187 4.37 16.53 -5.48
C LYS A 187 3.38 16.11 -6.57
N ASP A 188 3.85 16.02 -7.81
CA ASP A 188 3.00 15.62 -8.94
C ASP A 188 2.45 14.21 -8.73
N MET A 189 3.32 13.28 -8.31
CA MET A 189 2.91 11.91 -8.02
C MET A 189 2.00 11.78 -6.80
N GLN A 190 2.14 12.64 -5.78
CA GLN A 190 1.20 12.67 -4.65
C GLN A 190 -0.20 13.07 -5.10
N MET A 191 -0.32 14.05 -5.97
CA MET A 191 -1.61 14.45 -6.54
C MET A 191 -2.21 13.32 -7.37
N GLU A 192 -1.39 12.69 -8.21
CA GLU A 192 -1.81 11.56 -9.04
C GLU A 192 -2.29 10.36 -8.20
N LEU A 193 -1.57 10.01 -7.13
CA LEU A 193 -2.00 8.95 -6.20
C LEU A 193 -3.32 9.29 -5.50
N LYS A 194 -3.55 10.55 -5.16
CA LYS A 194 -4.83 11.02 -4.59
C LYS A 194 -5.97 10.90 -5.60
N GLU A 195 -5.76 11.30 -6.84
CA GLU A 195 -6.76 11.18 -7.90
C GLU A 195 -7.08 9.70 -8.19
N MET A 196 -6.05 8.85 -8.27
CA MET A 196 -6.25 7.41 -8.40
C MET A 196 -7.04 6.83 -7.22
N HIS A 197 -6.73 7.24 -5.99
CA HIS A 197 -7.48 6.80 -4.81
C HIS A 197 -8.97 7.16 -4.93
N LYS A 198 -9.28 8.42 -5.32
CA LYS A 198 -10.67 8.85 -5.54
C LYS A 198 -11.39 8.00 -6.59
N SER A 199 -10.70 7.64 -7.68
CA SER A 199 -11.28 6.85 -8.77
C SER A 199 -11.43 5.36 -8.42
N LEU A 200 -10.61 4.83 -7.52
CA LEU A 200 -10.59 3.41 -7.16
C LEU A 200 -11.59 3.07 -6.04
N GLY A 201 -11.94 4.04 -5.17
CA GLY A 201 -12.83 3.83 -4.02
C GLY A 201 -12.29 2.81 -2.99
N ILE A 202 -10.98 2.55 -3.00
CA ILE A 202 -10.33 1.58 -2.10
C ILE A 202 -9.62 2.36 -0.97
N PRO A 203 -9.78 1.99 0.30
CA PRO A 203 -8.98 2.55 1.37
C PRO A 203 -7.49 2.28 1.13
N SER A 204 -6.68 3.29 1.12
CA SER A 204 -5.25 3.15 0.94
C SER A 204 -4.49 3.76 2.10
N TYR A 205 -3.40 3.08 2.44
CA TYR A 205 -2.52 3.48 3.50
C TYR A 205 -1.11 3.72 2.94
N MET A 206 -0.59 4.93 3.13
CA MET A 206 0.69 5.32 2.55
C MET A 206 1.67 5.75 3.64
N SER A 207 2.91 5.23 3.54
CA SER A 207 4.00 5.65 4.42
C SER A 207 4.88 6.68 3.72
N LEU A 208 5.05 7.84 4.32
CA LEU A 208 5.94 8.90 3.84
C LEU A 208 7.05 9.17 4.86
N THR A 209 8.30 9.26 4.39
CA THR A 209 9.41 9.70 5.20
C THR A 209 9.62 11.20 5.02
N ILE A 210 9.43 11.99 6.08
CA ILE A 210 9.83 13.39 6.08
C ILE A 210 11.28 13.46 6.59
N ARG A 211 12.23 13.80 5.72
CA ARG A 211 13.53 14.24 6.17
C ARG A 211 13.36 15.65 6.77
N LYS A 212 13.50 15.80 8.07
CA LYS A 212 13.78 17.13 8.64
C LYS A 212 15.08 17.60 8.02
N ARG A 213 15.07 18.72 7.30
CA ARG A 213 16.31 19.47 7.07
C ARG A 213 16.84 19.82 8.45
N PRO A 214 18.13 19.60 8.75
CA PRO A 214 18.72 20.24 9.92
C PRO A 214 18.50 21.74 9.74
N LEU A 215 17.93 22.37 10.74
CA LEU A 215 17.94 23.83 10.87
C LEU A 215 19.40 24.20 11.13
N HIS A 216 20.03 24.84 10.13
CA HIS A 216 21.29 25.54 10.31
C HIS A 216 21.04 26.86 10.99
#